data_5ce4069672940ab1b706b77e72638867
#
_entry.id   5ce4069672940ab1b706b77e72638867
#
_cell.length_a   1.000
_cell.length_b   1.000
_cell.length_c   1.000
_cell.angle_alpha   90.00
_cell.angle_beta   90.00
_cell.angle_gamma   90.00
#
_symmetry.space_group_name_H-M   'P 1'
#
loop_
_entity.id
_entity.type
_entity.pdbx_description
1 polymer ?
#
loop_
_entity_poly.entity_id
_entity_poly.type
_entity_poly.pdbx_seq_one_letter_code
_entity_poly.pdbx_strand_id
1 'polypeptide(L)'
;VEENNGNDREEIFSERVRAGKRTYFFDVKATRSNDYYLTITESKRKYKEDGYTYEKHKIFLYKEDFNKFVNALNSSVNHVKEELMPEVDFDEFDREHNHEEQSTDTKVTQTEDVDTELKWD
;
A
#
# COMPACT_ATOMS: atom_id res chain seq x y z
N VAL A 1 2.51 6.52 23.07
CA VAL A 1 2.47 6.84 22.80
C VAL A 1 2.48 7.36 22.38
N GLU A 2 2.74 7.41 22.13
CA GLU A 2 2.84 7.92 21.76
C GLU A 2 2.43 8.22 21.05
N GLU A 3 2.31 7.96 20.73
CA GLU A 3 1.91 8.24 20.11
C GLU A 3 1.15 8.71 20.03
N ASN A 4 0.83 8.76 20.28
CA ASN A 4 0.13 9.35 20.16
C ASN A 4 -0.10 10.14 20.25
N ASN A 5 0.17 10.36 20.29
CA ASN A 5 0.03 11.21 20.18
C ASN A 5 0.14 11.82 19.61
N GLY A 6 0.45 11.60 19.27
CA GLY A 6 0.43 12.16 18.61
C GLY A 6 0.24 12.52 17.91
N ASN A 7 0.18 12.41 17.83
CA ASN A 7 -0.06 12.76 17.13
C ASN A 7 -0.43 12.93 16.61
N ASP A 8 -0.48 12.36 16.72
CA ASP A 8 -0.93 12.59 16.27
C ASP A 8 -1.10 13.11 15.85
N ARG A 9 -0.93 12.96 16.02
CA ARG A 9 -1.00 13.58 15.83
C ARG A 9 -0.86 14.16 14.73
N GLU A 10 -0.12 14.62 14.49
CA GLU A 10 -0.14 15.16 13.36
C GLU A 10 0.43 14.37 12.38
N GLU A 11 -0.05 14.33 11.20
CA GLU A 11 0.49 13.57 10.21
C GLU A 11 1.53 14.32 9.55
N ILE A 12 2.76 13.87 9.54
CA ILE A 12 3.84 14.51 8.85
C ILE A 12 3.73 14.22 7.37
N PHE A 13 3.44 13.01 7.03
CA PHE A 13 3.28 12.62 5.62
C PHE A 13 2.59 11.27 5.62
N SER A 14 1.65 11.10 4.73
CA SER A 14 0.95 9.83 4.63
C SER A 14 0.49 9.66 3.19
N GLU A 15 0.78 8.50 2.63
CA GLU A 15 0.35 8.22 1.28
C GLU A 15 -0.29 6.85 1.25
N ARG A 16 -1.41 6.73 0.55
CA ARG A 16 -2.14 5.49 0.49
C ARG A 16 -2.22 5.05 -0.95
N VAL A 17 -1.95 3.78 -1.20
CA VAL A 17 -2.00 3.22 -2.53
C VAL A 17 -2.99 2.07 -2.51
N ARG A 18 -4.05 2.17 -3.30
CA ARG A 18 -5.05 1.12 -3.33
C ARG A 18 -4.77 0.18 -4.48
N ALA A 19 -4.84 -1.09 -4.25
CA ALA A 19 -4.52 -2.10 -5.24
C ALA A 19 -5.46 -3.28 -5.06
N GLY A 20 -6.68 -3.15 -5.58
CA GLY A 20 -7.67 -4.19 -5.44
C GLY A 20 -8.11 -4.31 -4.00
N LYS A 21 -8.05 -5.51 -3.46
CA LYS A 21 -8.47 -5.68 -2.08
C LYS A 21 -7.35 -5.39 -1.12
N ARG A 22 -6.19 -4.95 -1.59
CA ARG A 22 -5.11 -4.56 -0.72
C ARG A 22 -4.96 -3.06 -0.77
N THR A 23 -4.53 -2.49 0.33
CA THR A 23 -4.19 -1.08 0.40
C THR A 23 -2.86 -0.97 1.12
N TYR A 24 -1.97 -0.17 0.58
CA TYR A 24 -0.67 0.03 1.20
C TYR A 24 -0.62 1.45 1.73
N PHE A 25 -0.18 1.56 2.97
CA PHE A 25 -0.07 2.87 3.60
C PHE A 25 1.39 3.16 3.89
N PHE A 26 1.83 4.35 3.52
CA PHE A 26 3.20 4.77 3.76
C PHE A 26 3.12 5.98 4.65
N ASP A 27 3.53 5.83 5.89
CA ASP A 27 3.40 6.90 6.86
C ASP A 27 4.75 7.30 7.43
N VAL A 28 4.99 8.59 7.53
CA VAL A 28 6.21 9.10 8.13
C VAL A 28 5.89 9.45 9.57
N LYS A 29 6.68 8.95 10.49
CA LYS A 29 6.48 9.17 11.90
C LYS A 29 7.71 9.81 12.53
N ALA A 30 7.50 10.54 13.59
CA ALA A 30 8.59 11.19 14.30
C ALA A 30 8.84 10.49 15.61
N THR A 31 10.09 10.46 16.03
CA THR A 31 10.43 9.91 17.32
C THR A 31 10.52 11.05 18.32
N ARG A 32 10.69 10.70 19.58
CA ARG A 32 10.81 11.70 20.59
C ARG A 32 12.04 12.53 20.44
N SER A 33 13.08 12.01 19.83
CA SER A 33 14.30 12.77 19.67
C SER A 33 14.34 13.49 18.33
N ASN A 34 13.20 13.71 17.73
CA ASN A 34 13.15 14.45 16.48
C ASN A 34 13.83 13.74 15.34
N ASP A 35 13.77 12.45 15.35
CA ASP A 35 14.22 11.66 14.22
C ASP A 35 12.96 11.15 13.54
N TYR A 36 13.11 10.51 12.39
CA TYR A 36 11.96 10.08 11.63
C TYR A 36 12.12 8.64 11.13
N TYR A 37 11.03 7.96 10.96
CA TYR A 37 11.04 6.63 10.38
C TYR A 37 9.76 6.46 9.59
N LEU A 38 9.71 5.40 8.82
CA LEU A 38 8.58 5.11 8.00
C LEU A 38 7.86 3.89 8.51
N THR A 39 6.56 3.85 8.37
CA THR A 39 5.85 2.59 8.53
C THR A 39 5.16 2.29 7.21
N ILE A 40 5.25 1.05 6.79
CA ILE A 40 4.59 0.59 5.58
C ILE A 40 3.61 -0.47 6.01
N THR A 41 2.33 -0.26 5.75
CA THR A 41 1.30 -1.17 6.21
C THR A 41 0.57 -1.74 5.01
N GLU A 42 0.45 -3.04 4.94
CA GLU A 42 -0.36 -3.69 3.94
C GLU A 42 -1.65 -4.09 4.62
N SER A 43 -2.78 -3.67 4.09
CA SER A 43 -4.08 -4.01 4.65
C SER A 43 -4.82 -4.78 3.59
N LYS A 44 -5.25 -5.99 3.89
CA LYS A 44 -5.93 -6.81 2.92
C LYS A 44 -7.31 -7.18 3.47
N ARG A 45 -8.33 -7.04 2.63
CA ARG A 45 -9.67 -7.38 3.04
C ARG A 45 -9.86 -8.88 2.90
N LYS A 46 -10.39 -9.49 3.93
CA LYS A 46 -10.65 -10.92 3.90
C LYS A 46 -12.11 -11.14 4.19
N TYR A 47 -12.78 -11.92 3.34
CA TYR A 47 -14.20 -12.15 3.51
C TYR A 47 -14.45 -13.34 4.40
N LYS A 48 -15.48 -13.24 5.21
CA LYS A 48 -15.89 -14.30 6.09
C LYS A 48 -17.36 -14.51 5.92
N GLU A 49 -17.90 -15.48 6.61
CA GLU A 49 -19.28 -15.79 6.45
C GLU A 49 -20.19 -14.65 6.76
N ASP A 50 -19.91 -13.90 7.81
CA ASP A 50 -20.77 -12.84 8.17
C ASP A 50 -20.17 -11.48 7.87
N GLY A 51 -19.40 -11.34 6.83
CA GLY A 51 -18.87 -10.05 6.50
C GLY A 51 -17.41 -10.14 6.12
N TYR A 52 -16.61 -9.18 6.56
CA TYR A 52 -15.20 -9.23 6.24
C TYR A 52 -14.41 -8.59 7.36
N THR A 53 -13.12 -8.87 7.36
CA THR A 53 -12.20 -8.25 8.27
C THR A 53 -11.00 -7.81 7.48
N TYR A 54 -10.09 -7.10 8.12
CA TYR A 54 -8.86 -6.67 7.47
C TYR A 54 -7.69 -7.36 8.14
N GLU A 55 -6.80 -7.85 7.32
CA GLU A 55 -5.58 -8.45 7.80
C GLU A 55 -4.49 -7.45 7.51
N LYS A 56 -3.72 -7.04 8.52
CA LYS A 56 -2.73 -6.01 8.34
C LYS A 56 -1.36 -6.48 8.72
N HIS A 57 -0.38 -6.05 7.96
CA HIS A 57 1.02 -6.34 8.23
C HIS A 57 1.77 -5.03 8.13
N LYS A 58 2.60 -4.76 9.11
CA LYS A 58 3.28 -3.49 9.15
C LYS A 58 4.78 -3.69 9.25
N ILE A 59 5.51 -2.89 8.51
CA ILE A 59 6.96 -2.91 8.54
C ILE A 59 7.42 -1.56 9.02
N PHE A 60 8.39 -1.57 9.92
CA PHE A 60 9.00 -0.33 10.38
C PHE A 60 10.32 -0.19 9.65
N LEU A 61 10.51 0.93 8.99
CA LEU A 61 11.71 1.15 8.21
C LEU A 61 12.41 2.38 8.74
N TYR A 62 13.63 2.21 9.20
CA TYR A 62 14.36 3.29 9.82
C TYR A 62 15.32 3.93 8.82
N LYS A 63 15.69 5.16 9.09
CA LYS A 63 16.41 5.96 8.10
C LYS A 63 17.69 5.32 7.63
N GLU A 64 18.34 4.56 8.50
CA GLU A 64 19.60 3.95 8.13
C GLU A 64 19.41 2.89 7.05
N ASP A 65 18.20 2.39 6.89
CA ASP A 65 17.94 1.34 5.95
C ASP A 65 17.18 1.81 4.73
N PHE A 66 16.87 3.09 4.65
CA PHE A 66 16.06 3.60 3.56
C PHE A 66 16.64 3.26 2.19
N ASN A 67 17.88 3.58 1.96
CA ASN A 67 18.44 3.33 0.65
C ASN A 67 18.55 1.86 0.32
N LYS A 68 18.92 1.07 1.31
CA LYS A 68 19.05 -0.36 1.08
C LYS A 68 17.72 -0.97 0.72
N PHE A 69 16.68 -0.57 1.42
CA PHE A 69 15.36 -1.12 1.19
C PHE A 69 14.84 -0.71 -0.18
N VAL A 70 14.95 0.56 -0.52
CA VAL A 70 14.43 1.06 -1.77
C VAL A 70 15.19 0.45 -2.94
N ASN A 71 16.51 0.34 -2.81
CA ASN A 71 17.29 -0.24 -3.88
C ASN A 71 16.96 -1.71 -4.10
N ALA A 72 16.80 -2.45 -3.02
CA ALA A 72 16.46 -3.87 -3.15
C ALA A 72 15.07 -4.03 -3.73
N LEU A 73 14.15 -3.17 -3.34
CA LEU A 73 12.81 -3.23 -3.87
C LEU A 73 12.84 -2.96 -5.37
N ASN A 74 13.53 -1.91 -5.79
CA ASN A 74 13.60 -1.58 -7.20
C ASN A 74 14.27 -2.69 -8.00
N SER A 75 15.34 -3.26 -7.47
CA SER A 75 16.02 -4.34 -8.16
C SER A 75 15.12 -5.55 -8.33
N SER A 76 14.38 -5.87 -7.30
CA SER A 76 13.50 -7.04 -7.34
C SER A 76 12.36 -6.82 -8.33
N VAL A 77 11.76 -5.66 -8.28
CA VAL A 77 10.66 -5.35 -9.18
C VAL A 77 11.15 -5.34 -10.62
N ASN A 78 12.30 -4.72 -10.85
CA ASN A 78 12.82 -4.65 -12.21
C ASN A 78 13.21 -6.02 -12.74
N HIS A 79 13.70 -6.89 -11.87
CA HIS A 79 14.05 -8.23 -12.31
C HIS A 79 12.81 -8.95 -12.84
N VAL A 80 11.69 -8.82 -12.14
CA VAL A 80 10.47 -9.44 -12.59
C VAL A 80 10.01 -8.82 -13.90
N LYS A 81 10.03 -7.50 -14.00
CA LYS A 81 9.52 -6.84 -15.18
C LYS A 81 10.36 -7.11 -16.40
N GLU A 82 11.66 -7.13 -16.24
CA GLU A 82 12.52 -7.20 -17.39
C GLU A 82 13.01 -8.59 -17.72
N GLU A 83 13.19 -9.42 -16.70
CA GLU A 83 13.75 -10.73 -16.95
C GLU A 83 12.72 -11.85 -16.93
N LEU A 84 11.77 -11.78 -16.04
CA LEU A 84 10.85 -12.89 -15.88
C LEU A 84 9.54 -12.69 -16.64
N MET A 85 9.06 -11.48 -16.72
CA MET A 85 7.79 -11.21 -17.37
C MET A 85 7.89 -10.03 -18.31
N PRO A 86 8.83 -10.06 -19.26
CA PRO A 86 9.04 -8.88 -20.12
C PRO A 86 7.88 -8.62 -21.05
N GLU A 87 7.02 -9.60 -21.27
CA GLU A 87 5.92 -9.40 -22.19
C GLU A 87 4.71 -8.73 -21.54
N VAL A 88 4.75 -8.52 -20.25
CA VAL A 88 3.62 -7.94 -19.54
C VAL A 88 3.73 -6.42 -19.53
N ASP A 89 2.64 -5.76 -19.86
CA ASP A 89 2.60 -4.30 -19.82
C ASP A 89 2.14 -3.90 -18.43
N PHE A 90 3.08 -3.63 -17.54
CA PHE A 90 2.73 -3.34 -16.17
C PHE A 90 2.02 -2.00 -16.03
N ASP A 91 2.18 -1.11 -16.98
CA ASP A 91 1.50 0.17 -16.92
C ASP A 91 0.00 -0.02 -17.12
N GLU A 92 -0.39 -1.11 -17.74
CA GLU A 92 -1.79 -1.35 -17.95
C GLU A 92 -2.51 -1.53 -16.63
N PHE A 93 -1.86 -2.14 -15.64
CA PHE A 93 -2.49 -2.31 -14.34
C PHE A 93 -2.78 -0.95 -13.71
N ASP A 94 -1.88 0.00 -13.90
CA ASP A 94 -2.08 1.30 -13.33
C ASP A 94 -3.25 2.00 -13.98
N ARG A 95 -3.39 1.86 -15.27
CA ARG A 95 -4.48 2.51 -15.97
C ARG A 95 -5.82 1.93 -15.54
N GLU A 96 -5.90 0.62 -15.39
CA GLU A 96 -7.12 0.00 -14.99
C GLU A 96 -7.46 0.37 -13.56
N HIS A 97 -6.47 0.39 -12.70
CA HIS A 97 -6.70 0.71 -11.31
C HIS A 97 -7.18 2.15 -11.17
N ASN A 98 -6.59 3.06 -11.89
CA ASN A 98 -6.99 4.45 -11.81
C ASN A 98 -8.41 4.60 -12.30
N HIS A 99 -8.78 3.90 -13.34
CA HIS A 99 -10.13 4.00 -13.85
C HIS A 99 -11.11 3.49 -12.79
N GLU A 100 -10.80 2.42 -12.14
CA GLU A 100 -11.66 1.89 -11.13
C GLU A 100 -11.80 2.84 -9.98
N GLU A 101 -10.73 3.45 -9.59
CA GLU A 101 -10.79 4.37 -8.50
C GLU A 101 -11.65 5.56 -8.84
N GLN A 102 -11.56 6.03 -10.04
CA GLN A 102 -12.36 7.15 -10.43
C GLN A 102 -13.81 6.76 -10.45
N SER A 103 -14.12 5.59 -10.90
CA SER A 103 -15.47 5.14 -10.91
C SER A 103 -16.00 5.03 -9.51
N THR A 104 -15.22 4.51 -8.63
CA THR A 104 -15.67 4.32 -7.30
C THR A 104 -15.93 5.64 -6.65
N ASP A 105 -15.12 6.60 -6.94
CA ASP A 105 -15.33 7.88 -6.37
C ASP A 105 -16.69 8.36 -6.71
N THR A 106 -17.07 8.21 -7.90
CA THR A 106 -18.34 8.69 -8.27
C THR A 106 -19.41 7.81 -7.79
N LYS A 107 -19.28 6.62 -7.71
CA LYS A 107 -20.31 5.76 -7.35
C LYS A 107 -20.33 5.18 -6.15
N VAL A 108 -19.92 5.09 -5.50
CA VAL A 108 -19.99 4.49 -4.36
C VAL A 108 -19.61 3.32 -4.23
N THR A 109 -19.22 2.87 -4.71
CA THR A 109 -18.76 1.86 -4.55
C THR A 109 -18.85 0.71 -4.35
N GLN A 110 -19.12 0.32 -4.13
CA GLN A 110 -19.24 -0.73 -3.75
C GLN A 110 -18.89 -1.86 -4.33
N THR A 111 -19.03 -2.12 -5.07
CA THR A 111 -18.83 -3.25 -5.68
C THR A 111 -17.57 -3.40 -6.10
N GLU A 112 -17.02 -2.56 -6.39
CA GLU A 112 -15.87 -2.70 -6.96
C GLU A 112 -15.03 -3.67 -6.45
N ASP A 113 -15.07 -3.86 -5.35
CA ASP A 113 -14.13 -4.74 -4.87
C ASP A 113 -14.31 -6.09 -5.30
N VAL A 114 -15.36 -6.44 -5.71
CA VAL A 114 -15.54 -7.72 -6.08
C VAL A 114 -14.77 -8.19 -7.17
N ASP A 115 -14.76 -7.59 -8.19
CA ASP A 115 -14.12 -8.08 -9.28
C ASP A 115 -12.73 -8.07 -9.25
N THR A 116 -12.16 -7.14 -8.81
CA THR A 116 -10.79 -7.07 -8.95
C THR A 116 -10.12 -8.10 -8.20
N GLU A 117 -10.65 -8.58 -7.20
CA GLU A 117 -9.92 -9.50 -6.50
C GLU A 117 -9.60 -10.71 -7.18
N LEU A 118 -10.27 -11.05 -8.12
CA LEU A 118 -9.97 -12.24 -8.79
C LEU A 118 -8.62 -12.25 -9.35
N LYS A 119 -8.18 -11.21 -9.88
CA LYS A 119 -6.95 -11.21 -10.48
C LYS A 119 -5.84 -11.25 -9.56
N TRP A 120 -5.93 -10.81 -8.47
CA TRP A 120 -4.83 -10.73 -7.60
C TRP A 120 -4.48 -11.96 -6.92
N ASP A 121 -5.33 -12.81 -6.83
CA ASP A 121 -5.03 -14.04 -6.18
C ASP A 121 -4.72 -15.09 -7.13
#